data_cb30c4ffc738153df0bdb44e519848dd
#
_entry.id   cb30c4ffc738153df0bdb44e519848dd
#
_cell.length_a   1.000
_cell.length_b   1.000
_cell.length_c   1.000
_cell.angle_alpha   90.00
_cell.angle_beta   90.00
_cell.angle_gamma   90.00
#
_symmetry.space_group_name_H-M   'P 1'
#
loop_
_entity.id
_entity.type
_entity.pdbx_description
1 polymer ?
#
loop_
_entity_poly.entity_id
_entity_poly.type
_entity_poly.pdbx_seq_one_letter_code
_entity_poly.pdbx_strand_id
1 'polypeptide(L)'
;MITITLTIPGAPRTKKNSGRIVHAGGLRLLPSKAWEQWANQVSPMLRAWALRNRLQPIASPVNCAALFYRDADRGDAVGFYQGLADVLEKAGIVENDKWIVSWDGSRLRKDASRPRVELALTATKE
;
A
#
# COMPACT_ATOMS: atom_id res chain seq x y z
N MET A 1 -7.36 -0.73 -22.25
CA MET A 1 -7.29 -0.36 -20.83
C MET A 1 -6.28 -1.26 -20.16
N ILE A 2 -5.29 -0.70 -19.46
CA ILE A 2 -4.22 -1.50 -18.86
C ILE A 2 -4.56 -1.77 -17.40
N THR A 3 -4.54 -3.04 -17.01
CA THR A 3 -4.70 -3.46 -15.62
C THR A 3 -3.40 -4.12 -15.17
N ILE A 4 -2.86 -3.65 -14.07
CA ILE A 4 -1.66 -4.21 -13.45
C ILE A 4 -2.09 -4.93 -12.18
N THR A 5 -1.78 -6.23 -12.07
CA THR A 5 -2.10 -7.01 -10.89
C THR A 5 -0.83 -7.48 -10.21
N LEU A 6 -0.84 -7.45 -8.88
CA LEU A 6 0.27 -7.96 -8.10
C LEU A 6 -0.16 -8.39 -6.71
N THR A 7 0.67 -9.23 -6.09
CA THR A 7 0.45 -9.72 -4.73
C THR A 7 1.62 -9.31 -3.86
N ILE A 8 1.30 -8.70 -2.72
CA ILE A 8 2.29 -8.30 -1.72
C ILE A 8 2.19 -9.27 -0.56
N PRO A 9 3.19 -10.14 -0.34
CA PRO A 9 3.14 -11.06 0.80
C PRO A 9 3.33 -10.35 2.12
N GLY A 10 2.85 -10.97 3.19
CA GLY A 10 2.97 -10.44 4.55
C GLY A 10 1.72 -9.70 4.99
N ALA A 11 1.54 -9.60 6.31
CA ALA A 11 0.36 -8.97 6.89
C ALA A 11 0.35 -7.47 6.59
N PRO A 12 -0.73 -6.96 5.97
CA PRO A 12 -0.82 -5.52 5.72
C PRO A 12 -0.86 -4.73 7.02
N ARG A 13 -0.34 -3.52 6.99
CA ARG A 13 -0.23 -2.64 8.16
C ARG A 13 -0.79 -1.26 7.83
N THR A 14 -1.23 -0.57 8.88
CA THR A 14 -1.69 0.82 8.77
C THR A 14 -0.66 1.76 9.35
N LYS A 15 -0.53 2.95 8.78
CA LYS A 15 0.46 3.93 9.28
C LYS A 15 0.06 4.53 10.62
N LYS A 16 -1.24 4.74 10.84
CA LYS A 16 -1.73 5.50 11.99
C LYS A 16 -1.95 4.67 13.24
N ASN A 17 -2.23 3.38 13.09
CA ASN A 17 -2.38 2.51 14.25
C ASN A 17 -1.03 2.31 14.91
N SER A 18 -0.88 2.72 16.16
CA SER A 18 0.35 2.67 16.92
C SER A 18 1.37 3.71 16.47
N GLY A 19 0.92 4.88 16.02
CA GLY A 19 1.80 6.00 15.73
C GLY A 19 2.61 6.39 16.96
N ARG A 20 3.87 6.81 16.74
CA ARG A 20 4.81 7.16 17.81
C ARG A 20 5.00 8.66 17.87
N ILE A 21 5.04 9.21 19.09
CA ILE A 21 5.34 10.62 19.32
C ILE A 21 6.79 10.72 19.77
N VAL A 22 7.58 11.56 19.10
CA VAL A 22 8.98 11.78 19.46
C VAL A 22 9.21 13.26 19.72
N HIS A 23 10.17 13.54 20.61
CA HIS A 23 10.58 14.91 20.96
C HIS A 23 11.97 15.18 20.38
N ALA A 24 12.03 15.56 19.12
CA ALA A 24 13.29 15.87 18.45
C ALA A 24 13.16 17.24 17.80
N GLY A 25 13.47 18.30 18.56
CA GLY A 25 13.28 19.66 18.09
C GLY A 25 11.83 20.06 18.01
N GLY A 26 10.98 19.43 18.84
CA GLY A 26 9.54 19.62 18.87
C GLY A 26 8.79 18.30 18.88
N LEU A 27 7.48 18.38 19.05
CA LEU A 27 6.64 17.18 19.08
C LEU A 27 6.39 16.71 17.66
N ARG A 28 6.71 15.45 17.36
CA ARG A 28 6.52 14.87 16.02
C ARG A 28 5.82 13.52 16.13
N LEU A 29 4.82 13.30 15.26
CA LEU A 29 4.13 12.03 15.14
C LEU A 29 4.80 11.23 14.02
N LEU A 30 5.39 10.09 14.34
CA LEU A 30 5.97 9.18 13.36
C LEU A 30 4.96 8.11 12.97
N PRO A 31 5.09 7.51 11.78
CA PRO A 31 4.31 6.35 11.39
C PRO A 31 4.53 5.19 12.37
N SER A 32 3.60 4.25 12.40
CA SER A 32 3.77 3.07 13.26
C SER A 32 5.00 2.28 12.85
N LYS A 33 5.66 1.70 13.85
CA LYS A 33 6.84 0.87 13.59
C LYS A 33 6.50 -0.34 12.74
N ALA A 34 5.33 -0.94 12.95
CA ALA A 34 4.88 -2.09 12.17
C ALA A 34 4.73 -1.73 10.70
N TRP A 35 4.18 -0.55 10.38
CA TRP A 35 4.06 -0.10 9.00
C TRP A 35 5.45 0.15 8.39
N GLU A 36 6.34 0.80 9.12
CA GLU A 36 7.69 1.06 8.62
C GLU A 36 8.44 -0.23 8.28
N GLN A 37 8.33 -1.25 9.14
CA GLN A 37 8.96 -2.55 8.89
C GLN A 37 8.37 -3.21 7.64
N TRP A 38 7.05 -3.19 7.52
CA TRP A 38 6.36 -3.74 6.37
C TRP A 38 6.79 -3.00 5.08
N ALA A 39 6.77 -1.66 5.09
CA ALA A 39 7.14 -0.85 3.94
C ALA A 39 8.59 -1.07 3.53
N ASN A 40 9.51 -1.20 4.50
CA ASN A 40 10.93 -1.42 4.22
C ASN A 40 11.18 -2.80 3.62
N GLN A 41 10.35 -3.81 3.91
CA GLN A 41 10.44 -5.12 3.29
C GLN A 41 9.80 -5.14 1.91
N VAL A 42 8.67 -4.48 1.77
CA VAL A 42 7.84 -4.55 0.55
C VAL A 42 8.38 -3.65 -0.55
N SER A 43 8.87 -2.46 -0.23
CA SER A 43 9.30 -1.49 -1.25
C SER A 43 10.39 -2.02 -2.19
N PRO A 44 11.48 -2.65 -1.70
CA PRO A 44 12.50 -3.20 -2.61
C PRO A 44 11.94 -4.30 -3.49
N MET A 45 11.06 -5.13 -2.97
CA MET A 45 10.43 -6.22 -3.71
C MET A 45 9.56 -5.68 -4.86
N LEU A 46 8.75 -4.66 -4.57
CA LEU A 46 7.92 -4.02 -5.58
C LEU A 46 8.75 -3.31 -6.65
N ARG A 47 9.84 -2.66 -6.22
CA ARG A 47 10.74 -2.00 -7.16
C ARG A 47 11.40 -3.01 -8.10
N ALA A 48 11.84 -4.15 -7.57
CA ALA A 48 12.42 -5.23 -8.39
C ALA A 48 11.37 -5.79 -9.36
N TRP A 49 10.14 -5.97 -8.90
CA TRP A 49 9.03 -6.44 -9.74
C TRP A 49 8.79 -5.45 -10.89
N ALA A 50 8.77 -4.14 -10.59
CA ALA A 50 8.56 -3.11 -11.60
C ALA A 50 9.67 -3.12 -12.66
N LEU A 51 10.92 -3.27 -12.23
CA LEU A 51 12.06 -3.34 -13.14
C LEU A 51 11.97 -4.57 -14.06
N ARG A 52 11.62 -5.75 -13.50
CA ARG A 52 11.47 -6.97 -14.30
C ARG A 52 10.36 -6.85 -15.33
N ASN A 53 9.30 -6.12 -15.00
CA ASN A 53 8.15 -5.94 -15.87
C ASN A 53 8.21 -4.67 -16.70
N ARG A 54 9.33 -3.96 -16.64
CA ARG A 54 9.57 -2.70 -17.39
C ARG A 54 8.46 -1.68 -17.16
N LEU A 55 7.97 -1.61 -15.93
CA LEU A 55 6.92 -0.69 -15.55
C LEU A 55 7.52 0.67 -15.21
N GLN A 56 7.05 1.71 -15.90
CA GLN A 56 7.34 3.09 -15.51
C GLN A 56 6.38 3.50 -14.39
N PRO A 57 6.80 4.43 -13.50
CA PRO A 57 5.87 4.92 -12.48
C PRO A 57 4.59 5.46 -13.10
N ILE A 58 3.45 5.02 -12.57
CA ILE A 58 2.15 5.44 -13.09
C ILE A 58 1.95 6.92 -12.75
N ALA A 59 1.68 7.74 -13.76
CA ALA A 59 1.50 9.19 -13.65
C ALA A 59 0.19 9.62 -14.32
N SER A 60 -0.87 8.85 -14.10
CA SER A 60 -2.21 9.15 -14.59
C SER A 60 -3.23 8.47 -13.68
N PRO A 61 -4.51 8.94 -13.69
CA PRO A 61 -5.50 8.41 -12.75
C PRO A 61 -5.73 6.91 -12.88
N VAL A 62 -5.74 6.22 -11.72
CA VAL A 62 -6.01 4.80 -11.62
C VAL A 62 -6.99 4.51 -10.49
N ASN A 63 -7.73 3.42 -10.62
CA ASN A 63 -8.47 2.80 -9.53
C ASN A 63 -7.59 1.70 -8.93
N CYS A 64 -7.52 1.64 -7.62
CA CYS A 64 -6.86 0.54 -6.91
C CYS A 64 -7.90 -0.36 -6.27
N ALA A 65 -8.02 -1.59 -6.77
CA ALA A 65 -8.85 -2.61 -6.13
C ALA A 65 -7.93 -3.52 -5.34
N ALA A 66 -7.95 -3.40 -4.01
CA ALA A 66 -7.05 -4.12 -3.13
C ALA A 66 -7.82 -5.01 -2.16
N LEU A 67 -7.45 -6.28 -2.09
CA LEU A 67 -7.94 -7.21 -1.09
C LEU A 67 -6.88 -7.34 -0.02
N PHE A 68 -7.23 -6.86 1.18
CA PHE A 68 -6.32 -6.87 2.33
C PHE A 68 -6.61 -8.11 3.18
N TYR A 69 -5.79 -9.15 3.05
CA TYR A 69 -5.93 -10.38 3.83
C TYR A 69 -5.14 -10.22 5.12
N ARG A 70 -5.86 -9.90 6.21
CA ARG A 70 -5.27 -9.60 7.51
C ARG A 70 -4.99 -10.89 8.28
N ASP A 71 -3.97 -10.86 9.13
CA ASP A 71 -3.67 -11.97 10.06
C ASP A 71 -4.61 -11.96 11.27
N ALA A 72 -5.14 -10.79 11.64
CA ALA A 72 -6.05 -10.61 12.77
C ALA A 72 -7.00 -9.44 12.48
N ASP A 73 -8.05 -9.30 13.29
CA ASP A 73 -9.03 -8.23 13.14
C ASP A 73 -8.50 -6.93 13.76
N ARG A 74 -7.64 -6.25 13.03
CA ARG A 74 -7.09 -4.95 13.43
C ARG A 74 -6.90 -4.07 12.20
N GLY A 75 -6.97 -2.77 12.41
CA GLY A 75 -6.87 -1.79 11.35
C GLY A 75 -8.21 -1.57 10.65
N ASP A 76 -8.37 -0.42 10.06
CA ASP A 76 -9.55 -0.03 9.30
C ASP A 76 -9.24 0.12 7.82
N ALA A 77 -10.28 0.15 6.99
CA ALA A 77 -10.12 0.22 5.54
C ALA A 77 -9.30 1.43 5.12
N VAL A 78 -9.65 2.61 5.64
CA VAL A 78 -8.96 3.86 5.26
C VAL A 78 -7.48 3.81 5.65
N GLY A 79 -7.17 3.29 6.82
CA GLY A 79 -5.79 3.12 7.26
C GLY A 79 -4.98 2.21 6.36
N PHE A 80 -5.57 1.11 5.89
CA PHE A 80 -4.90 0.21 4.94
C PHE A 80 -4.73 0.87 3.57
N TYR A 81 -5.73 1.61 3.08
CA TYR A 81 -5.62 2.32 1.81
C TYR A 81 -4.46 3.31 1.86
N GLN A 82 -4.38 4.11 2.91
CA GLN A 82 -3.32 5.09 3.07
C GLN A 82 -1.94 4.41 3.17
N GLY A 83 -1.83 3.35 3.95
CA GLY A 83 -0.59 2.60 4.09
C GLY A 83 -0.12 1.98 2.78
N LEU A 84 -1.06 1.43 1.99
CA LEU A 84 -0.73 0.86 0.68
C LEU A 84 -0.36 1.94 -0.32
N ALA A 85 -1.11 3.04 -0.38
CA ALA A 85 -0.81 4.14 -1.29
C ALA A 85 0.61 4.68 -1.05
N ASP A 86 0.98 4.84 0.21
CA ASP A 86 2.31 5.34 0.57
C ASP A 86 3.43 4.38 0.15
N VAL A 87 3.23 3.07 0.29
CA VAL A 87 4.25 2.11 -0.12
C VAL A 87 4.33 1.99 -1.64
N LEU A 88 3.21 2.11 -2.35
CA LEU A 88 3.22 2.12 -3.81
C LEU A 88 3.98 3.33 -4.35
N GLU A 89 3.83 4.50 -3.73
CA GLU A 89 4.58 5.69 -4.09
C GLU A 89 6.07 5.52 -3.74
N LYS A 90 6.38 5.04 -2.54
CA LYS A 90 7.75 4.82 -2.09
C LYS A 90 8.50 3.85 -3.02
N ALA A 91 7.82 2.83 -3.51
CA ALA A 91 8.41 1.83 -4.41
C ALA A 91 8.44 2.29 -5.87
N GLY A 92 7.86 3.42 -6.20
CA GLY A 92 7.82 3.92 -7.58
C GLY A 92 6.84 3.21 -8.48
N ILE A 93 5.85 2.52 -7.93
CA ILE A 93 4.76 1.93 -8.72
C ILE A 93 3.85 3.03 -9.22
N VAL A 94 3.51 3.99 -8.36
CA VAL A 94 2.86 5.23 -8.76
C VAL A 94 3.84 6.37 -8.50
N GLU A 95 3.82 7.39 -9.36
CA GLU A 95 4.70 8.55 -9.22
C GLU A 95 4.33 9.35 -7.96
N ASN A 96 3.02 9.40 -7.66
CA ASN A 96 2.47 10.12 -6.51
C ASN A 96 1.16 9.44 -6.14
N ASP A 97 0.83 9.39 -4.85
CA ASP A 97 -0.39 8.74 -4.39
C ASP A 97 -1.66 9.45 -4.85
N LYS A 98 -1.56 10.71 -5.28
CA LYS A 98 -2.70 11.45 -5.84
C LYS A 98 -3.28 10.78 -7.09
N TRP A 99 -2.49 9.95 -7.77
CA TRP A 99 -2.96 9.25 -8.97
C TRP A 99 -3.94 8.13 -8.65
N ILE A 100 -4.01 7.67 -7.39
CA ILE A 100 -5.02 6.71 -6.98
C ILE A 100 -6.29 7.50 -6.65
N VAL A 101 -7.20 7.56 -7.62
CA VAL A 101 -8.39 8.41 -7.51
C VAL A 101 -9.61 7.67 -6.95
N SER A 102 -9.54 6.34 -6.86
CA SER A 102 -10.64 5.54 -6.30
C SER A 102 -10.11 4.19 -5.80
N TRP A 103 -10.90 3.55 -4.94
CA TRP A 103 -10.59 2.26 -4.33
C TRP A 103 -11.70 1.24 -4.56
N ASP A 104 -12.41 1.38 -5.68
CA ASP A 104 -13.55 0.52 -5.98
C ASP A 104 -13.14 -0.93 -6.06
N GLY A 105 -13.90 -1.80 -5.37
CA GLY A 105 -13.62 -3.23 -5.30
C GLY A 105 -12.69 -3.63 -4.16
N SER A 106 -12.19 -2.67 -3.39
CA SER A 106 -11.32 -2.98 -2.25
C SER A 106 -12.12 -3.55 -1.08
N ARG A 107 -11.53 -4.50 -0.36
CA ARG A 107 -12.17 -5.17 0.77
C ARG A 107 -11.14 -5.60 1.80
N LEU A 108 -11.59 -5.66 3.05
CA LEU A 108 -10.84 -6.31 4.11
C LEU A 108 -11.25 -7.78 4.18
N ARG A 109 -10.27 -8.65 4.27
CA ARG A 109 -10.45 -10.09 4.39
C ARG A 109 -9.63 -10.57 5.58
N LYS A 110 -9.74 -11.84 5.92
CA LYS A 110 -8.93 -12.45 6.97
C LYS A 110 -8.36 -13.77 6.47
N ASP A 111 -7.05 -13.93 6.59
CA ASP A 111 -6.37 -15.17 6.26
C ASP A 111 -5.12 -15.26 7.13
N ALA A 112 -5.28 -15.86 8.31
CA ALA A 112 -4.20 -15.95 9.29
C ALA A 112 -3.05 -16.83 8.81
N SER A 113 -3.33 -17.79 7.91
CA SER A 113 -2.29 -18.70 7.42
C SER A 113 -1.42 -18.07 6.32
N ARG A 114 -1.97 -17.12 5.56
CA ARG A 114 -1.24 -16.45 4.48
C ARG A 114 -1.70 -15.00 4.31
N PRO A 115 -1.35 -14.13 5.26
CA PRO A 115 -1.69 -12.70 5.13
C PRO A 115 -1.00 -12.10 3.90
N ARG A 116 -1.71 -11.22 3.21
CA ARG A 116 -1.19 -10.62 1.99
C ARG A 116 -2.10 -9.48 1.52
N VAL A 117 -1.63 -8.72 0.53
CA VAL A 117 -2.47 -7.81 -0.23
C VAL A 117 -2.46 -8.26 -1.69
N GLU A 118 -3.65 -8.46 -2.25
CA GLU A 118 -3.80 -8.69 -3.69
C GLU A 118 -4.41 -7.45 -4.28
N LEU A 119 -3.77 -6.85 -5.27
CA LEU A 119 -4.25 -5.59 -5.81
C LEU A 119 -4.23 -5.55 -7.34
N ALA A 120 -5.13 -4.73 -7.88
CA ALA A 120 -5.19 -4.44 -9.29
C ALA A 120 -5.29 -2.92 -9.46
N LEU A 121 -4.39 -2.37 -10.27
CA LEU A 121 -4.41 -0.96 -10.66
C LEU A 121 -4.93 -0.88 -12.09
N THR A 122 -6.02 -0.14 -12.27
CA THR A 122 -6.68 -0.02 -13.58
C THR A 122 -6.80 1.45 -13.94
N ALA A 123 -6.37 1.82 -15.14
CA ALA A 123 -6.49 3.19 -15.63
C ALA A 123 -7.96 3.62 -15.66
N THR A 124 -8.21 4.87 -15.28
CA THR A 124 -9.54 5.48 -15.33
C THR A 124 -9.56 6.57 -16.38
N LYS A 125 -10.77 7.03 -16.75
CA LYS A 125 -10.94 8.07 -17.76
C LYS A 125 -10.97 9.48 -17.19
N GLU A 126 -10.70 9.62 -15.91
CA GLU A 126 -10.79 10.92 -15.25
C GLU A 126 -9.52 11.73 -15.33
#